data_849676c9093173c84cc809fdca17e011
#
_entry.id   849676c9093173c84cc809fdca17e011
#
_cell.length_a   1.000
_cell.length_b   1.000
_cell.length_c   1.000
_cell.angle_alpha   90.00
_cell.angle_beta   90.00
_cell.angle_gamma   90.00
#
_symmetry.space_group_name_H-M   'P 1'
#
loop_
_entity.id
_entity.type
_entity.pdbx_description
1 polymer ?
#
loop_
_entity_poly.entity_id
_entity_poly.type
_entity_poly.pdbx_seq_one_letter_code
_entity_poly.pdbx_strand_id
1 'polypeptide(L)'
;MRKKDDIPEWVTDEIQNAKFEKPKKMKISGYVLEMYQEDNKIDTQLYDPVEDGRQIVTMDVPEKIKISELEKGIVYEFGFEQHKAPLSKKVSEFLEKEKEIEMSAIYDFKLKSIKLIDESDSSQSSDDNIE
;
A
#
# COMPACT_ATOMS: atom_id res chain seq x y z
N MET A 1 27.44 -18.31 14.69
CA MET A 1 26.09 -18.38 15.17
C MET A 1 25.11 -18.02 14.07
N ARG A 2 24.10 -18.80 13.96
CA ARG A 2 23.14 -18.58 12.89
C ARG A 2 22.01 -17.67 13.38
N LYS A 3 21.65 -16.75 12.55
CA LYS A 3 20.55 -15.86 12.88
C LYS A 3 19.25 -16.49 12.41
N LYS A 4 18.25 -16.38 13.24
CA LYS A 4 16.97 -17.00 12.92
C LYS A 4 16.29 -16.30 11.75
N ASP A 5 16.71 -15.09 11.44
CA ASP A 5 16.13 -14.36 10.32
C ASP A 5 17.00 -14.43 9.08
N ASP A 6 18.02 -15.30 9.08
CA ASP A 6 18.83 -15.47 7.89
C ASP A 6 17.98 -16.05 6.76
N ILE A 7 18.16 -15.51 5.60
CA ILE A 7 17.45 -15.95 4.41
C ILE A 7 18.46 -16.39 3.38
N PRO A 8 18.28 -17.59 2.79
CA PRO A 8 19.22 -18.05 1.78
C PRO A 8 19.34 -17.10 0.61
N GLU A 9 20.52 -17.11 0.01
CA GLU A 9 20.77 -16.18 -1.09
C GLU A 9 19.82 -16.41 -2.27
N TRP A 10 19.44 -17.65 -2.54
CA TRP A 10 18.53 -17.89 -3.66
C TRP A 10 17.16 -17.28 -3.45
N VAL A 11 16.73 -17.15 -2.19
CA VAL A 11 15.47 -16.48 -1.88
C VAL A 11 15.63 -14.97 -2.03
N THR A 12 16.72 -14.45 -1.45
CA THR A 12 16.99 -13.02 -1.53
C THR A 12 17.14 -12.58 -2.98
N ASP A 13 17.86 -13.39 -3.78
CA ASP A 13 18.07 -13.04 -5.18
C ASP A 13 16.77 -12.97 -5.93
N GLU A 14 15.88 -13.91 -5.70
CA GLU A 14 14.61 -13.87 -6.40
C GLU A 14 13.79 -12.66 -6.00
N ILE A 15 13.80 -12.32 -4.71
CA ILE A 15 13.04 -11.15 -4.24
C ILE A 15 13.61 -9.89 -4.86
N GLN A 16 14.93 -9.75 -4.89
CA GLN A 16 15.55 -8.54 -5.43
C GLN A 16 15.36 -8.42 -6.93
N ASN A 17 15.23 -9.53 -7.62
CA ASN A 17 15.09 -9.53 -9.07
C ASN A 17 13.66 -9.78 -9.52
N ALA A 18 12.73 -9.75 -8.60
CA ALA A 18 11.33 -9.97 -8.95
C ALA A 18 10.86 -8.89 -9.90
N LYS A 19 10.09 -9.29 -10.89
CA LYS A 19 9.62 -8.37 -11.91
C LYS A 19 8.18 -7.99 -11.62
N PHE A 20 7.94 -6.69 -11.56
CA PHE A 20 6.61 -6.20 -11.28
C PHE A 20 5.77 -6.24 -12.54
N GLU A 21 4.54 -6.68 -12.37
CA GLU A 21 3.56 -6.67 -13.45
C GLU A 21 3.11 -5.24 -13.69
N LYS A 22 2.30 -5.06 -14.73
CA LYS A 22 1.76 -3.76 -15.03
C LYS A 22 1.01 -3.22 -13.80
N PRO A 23 1.26 -1.99 -13.41
CA PRO A 23 0.62 -1.46 -12.21
C PRO A 23 -0.88 -1.35 -12.35
N LYS A 24 -1.59 -1.56 -11.27
CA LYS A 24 -3.02 -1.44 -11.20
C LYS A 24 -3.37 -0.14 -10.50
N LYS A 25 -4.16 0.68 -11.17
CA LYS A 25 -4.58 1.97 -10.60
C LYS A 25 -5.80 1.76 -9.73
N MET A 26 -5.78 2.35 -8.55
CA MET A 26 -6.85 2.16 -7.59
C MET A 26 -7.19 3.49 -6.93
N LYS A 27 -8.45 3.62 -6.54
CA LYS A 27 -8.91 4.74 -5.72
C LYS A 27 -9.75 4.19 -4.60
N ILE A 28 -9.30 4.39 -3.38
CA ILE A 28 -9.97 3.85 -2.22
C ILE A 28 -9.95 4.89 -1.11
N SER A 29 -11.05 4.97 -0.38
CA SER A 29 -11.14 5.88 0.75
C SER A 29 -10.49 5.26 1.98
N GLY A 30 -9.96 6.10 2.83
CA GLY A 30 -9.34 5.65 4.05
C GLY A 30 -8.77 6.81 4.81
N TYR A 31 -7.90 6.51 5.76
CA TYR A 31 -7.25 7.58 6.52
C TYR A 31 -5.82 7.20 6.85
N VAL A 32 -5.03 8.23 7.15
CA VAL A 32 -3.62 8.06 7.47
C VAL A 32 -3.50 7.59 8.90
N LEU A 33 -2.75 6.52 9.11
CA LEU A 33 -2.47 6.01 10.45
C LEU A 33 -1.17 6.55 10.99
N GLU A 34 -0.15 6.64 10.14
CA GLU A 34 1.17 7.08 10.56
C GLU A 34 1.87 7.72 9.37
N MET A 35 2.79 8.62 9.67
CA MET A 35 3.53 9.33 8.63
C MET A 35 5.02 9.21 8.90
N TYR A 36 5.78 8.89 7.85
CA TYR A 36 7.23 8.72 7.93
C TYR A 36 7.86 9.72 6.97
N GLN A 37 8.05 10.94 7.45
CA GLN A 37 8.49 12.02 6.58
C GLN A 37 9.89 11.80 6.02
N GLU A 38 10.77 11.18 6.80
CA GLU A 38 12.13 10.95 6.32
C GLU A 38 12.17 9.98 5.16
N ASP A 39 11.21 9.06 5.13
CA ASP A 39 11.17 8.04 4.08
C ASP A 39 10.15 8.36 3.00
N ASN A 40 9.41 9.44 3.14
CA ASN A 40 8.33 9.80 2.23
C ASN A 40 7.34 8.67 2.08
N LYS A 41 6.88 8.15 3.22
CA LYS A 41 5.92 7.05 3.25
C LYS A 41 4.82 7.35 4.26
N ILE A 42 3.67 6.76 4.03
CA ILE A 42 2.57 6.82 4.98
C ILE A 42 1.94 5.45 5.12
N ASP A 43 1.48 5.16 6.33
CA ASP A 43 0.64 3.99 6.58
C ASP A 43 -0.80 4.46 6.50
N THR A 44 -1.59 3.76 5.72
CA THR A 44 -3.00 4.10 5.54
C THR A 44 -3.85 2.92 5.93
N GLN A 45 -5.04 3.20 6.41
CA GLN A 45 -6.06 2.18 6.60
C GLN A 45 -7.14 2.42 5.56
N LEU A 46 -7.25 1.47 4.62
CA LEU A 46 -8.16 1.58 3.50
C LEU A 46 -9.41 0.75 3.75
N TYR A 47 -10.52 1.23 3.28
CA TYR A 47 -11.77 0.49 3.36
C TYR A 47 -11.98 -0.27 2.06
N ASP A 48 -12.14 -1.57 2.17
CA ASP A 48 -12.38 -2.42 1.01
C ASP A 48 -13.83 -2.84 1.01
N PRO A 49 -14.66 -2.22 0.19
CA PRO A 49 -16.10 -2.56 0.19
C PRO A 49 -16.39 -3.97 -0.33
N VAL A 50 -15.49 -4.50 -1.14
CA VAL A 50 -15.73 -5.83 -1.70
C VAL A 50 -15.57 -6.89 -0.63
N GLU A 51 -14.54 -6.79 0.17
CA GLU A 51 -14.27 -7.78 1.20
C GLU A 51 -14.79 -7.35 2.56
N ASP A 52 -15.44 -6.21 2.60
CA ASP A 52 -15.99 -5.66 3.85
C ASP A 52 -14.94 -5.69 4.94
N GLY A 53 -13.74 -5.29 4.60
CA GLY A 53 -12.64 -5.31 5.51
C GLY A 53 -11.86 -4.03 5.46
N ARG A 54 -10.83 -3.99 6.28
CA ARG A 54 -9.92 -2.87 6.31
C ARG A 54 -8.52 -3.39 6.08
N GLN A 55 -7.80 -2.71 5.22
CA GLN A 55 -6.44 -3.09 4.91
C GLN A 55 -5.51 -1.97 5.31
N ILE A 56 -4.40 -2.35 5.92
CA ILE A 56 -3.36 -1.39 6.23
C ILE A 56 -2.31 -1.48 5.14
N VAL A 57 -2.07 -0.36 4.48
CA VAL A 57 -1.19 -0.31 3.33
C VAL A 57 -0.19 0.82 3.53
N THR A 58 1.08 0.51 3.34
CA THR A 58 2.15 1.51 3.36
C THR A 58 2.38 1.98 1.93
N MET A 59 2.33 3.28 1.71
CA MET A 59 2.48 3.85 0.38
C MET A 59 3.67 4.77 0.30
N ASP A 60 4.37 4.71 -0.83
CA ASP A 60 5.38 5.71 -1.15
C ASP A 60 4.68 6.98 -1.59
N VAL A 61 5.11 8.11 -1.07
CA VAL A 61 4.50 9.40 -1.34
C VAL A 61 5.40 10.20 -2.28
N PRO A 62 4.86 10.68 -3.42
CA PRO A 62 5.69 11.48 -4.33
C PRO A 62 5.98 12.85 -3.74
N GLU A 63 7.04 13.48 -4.23
CA GLU A 63 7.46 14.76 -3.69
C GLU A 63 6.41 15.86 -3.85
N LYS A 64 5.55 15.74 -4.85
CA LYS A 64 4.53 16.75 -5.07
C LYS A 64 3.47 16.77 -3.98
N ILE A 65 3.39 15.69 -3.20
CA ILE A 65 2.46 15.61 -2.09
C ILE A 65 3.25 15.79 -0.80
N LYS A 66 2.86 16.79 -0.01
CA LYS A 66 3.59 17.09 1.22
C LYS A 66 2.97 16.34 2.37
N ILE A 67 3.74 15.41 2.93
CA ILE A 67 3.28 14.59 4.05
C ILE A 67 2.91 15.48 5.24
N SER A 68 3.66 16.56 5.44
CA SER A 68 3.43 17.45 6.57
C SER A 68 2.05 18.11 6.53
N GLU A 69 1.40 18.11 5.37
CA GLU A 69 0.07 18.69 5.24
C GLU A 69 -1.04 17.68 5.44
N LEU A 70 -0.70 16.42 5.63
CA LEU A 70 -1.69 15.38 5.85
C LEU A 70 -1.99 15.27 7.35
N GLU A 71 -3.20 14.84 7.67
CA GLU A 71 -3.63 14.69 9.05
C GLU A 71 -4.14 13.28 9.28
N LYS A 72 -3.83 12.74 10.45
CA LYS A 72 -4.30 11.42 10.83
C LYS A 72 -5.78 11.49 11.19
N GLY A 73 -6.49 10.42 10.89
CA GLY A 73 -7.88 10.30 11.30
C GLY A 73 -8.86 11.03 10.42
N ILE A 74 -8.39 11.67 9.37
CA ILE A 74 -9.25 12.37 8.42
C ILE A 74 -9.40 11.48 7.19
N VAL A 75 -10.62 11.41 6.68
CA VAL A 75 -10.91 10.55 5.54
C VAL A 75 -10.45 11.23 4.26
N TYR A 76 -9.62 10.52 3.52
CA TYR A 76 -9.15 10.95 2.21
C TYR A 76 -9.51 9.90 1.18
N GLU A 77 -9.56 10.32 -0.07
CA GLU A 77 -9.56 9.39 -1.18
C GLU A 77 -8.13 9.27 -1.70
N PHE A 78 -7.59 8.07 -1.64
CA PHE A 78 -6.22 7.83 -2.08
C PHE A 78 -6.25 7.25 -3.48
N GLY A 79 -5.60 7.94 -4.41
CA GLY A 79 -5.36 7.40 -5.74
C GLY A 79 -3.94 6.86 -5.76
N PHE A 80 -3.80 5.58 -6.01
CA PHE A 80 -2.48 4.97 -5.93
C PHE A 80 -2.35 3.87 -6.96
N GLU A 81 -1.10 3.43 -7.16
CA GLU A 81 -0.80 2.31 -8.04
C GLU A 81 -0.30 1.15 -7.20
N GLN A 82 -0.88 0.00 -7.45
CA GLN A 82 -0.42 -1.24 -6.84
C GLN A 82 0.48 -1.96 -7.82
N HIS A 83 1.71 -2.18 -7.41
CA HIS A 83 2.69 -2.93 -8.19
C HIS A 83 2.84 -4.30 -7.56
N LYS A 84 2.72 -5.34 -8.36
CA LYS A 84 2.77 -6.70 -7.87
C LYS A 84 3.85 -7.47 -8.61
N ALA A 85 4.72 -8.13 -7.87
CA ALA A 85 5.75 -9.00 -8.43
C ALA A 85 5.54 -10.39 -7.87
N PRO A 86 5.00 -11.32 -8.65
CA PRO A 86 4.77 -12.67 -8.15
C PRO A 86 6.07 -13.37 -7.79
N LEU A 87 6.02 -14.17 -6.74
CA LEU A 87 7.14 -14.98 -6.33
C LEU A 87 6.91 -16.43 -6.78
N SER A 88 8.00 -17.15 -7.00
CA SER A 88 7.88 -18.54 -7.38
C SER A 88 7.28 -19.33 -6.22
N LYS A 89 6.70 -20.47 -6.56
CA LYS A 89 6.16 -21.36 -5.56
C LYS A 89 7.23 -21.80 -4.58
N LYS A 90 8.44 -21.99 -5.07
CA LYS A 90 9.54 -22.42 -4.25
C LYS A 90 9.87 -21.42 -3.15
N VAL A 91 9.92 -20.13 -3.51
CA VAL A 91 10.17 -19.09 -2.54
C VAL A 91 9.00 -18.95 -1.58
N SER A 92 7.78 -19.00 -2.10
CA SER A 92 6.60 -18.88 -1.26
C SER A 92 6.55 -19.99 -0.22
N GLU A 93 6.86 -21.22 -0.64
CA GLU A 93 6.85 -22.35 0.29
C GLU A 93 7.95 -22.22 1.33
N PHE A 94 9.11 -21.75 0.92
CA PHE A 94 10.19 -21.56 1.88
C PHE A 94 9.79 -20.56 2.95
N LEU A 95 9.23 -19.43 2.52
CA LEU A 95 8.85 -18.38 3.48
C LEU A 95 7.79 -18.88 4.44
N GLU A 96 6.84 -19.65 3.94
CA GLU A 96 5.78 -20.16 4.80
C GLU A 96 6.30 -21.16 5.81
N LYS A 97 7.13 -22.09 5.36
CA LYS A 97 7.59 -23.18 6.20
C LYS A 97 8.70 -22.77 7.15
N GLU A 98 9.63 -21.96 6.66
CA GLU A 98 10.82 -21.66 7.45
C GLU A 98 10.71 -20.34 8.21
N LYS A 99 9.89 -19.41 7.72
CA LYS A 99 9.78 -18.10 8.34
C LYS A 99 8.37 -17.79 8.80
N GLU A 100 7.43 -18.68 8.54
CA GLU A 100 6.01 -18.48 8.90
C GLU A 100 5.45 -17.21 8.29
N ILE A 101 5.89 -16.90 7.08
CA ILE A 101 5.44 -15.74 6.34
C ILE A 101 4.62 -16.21 5.15
N GLU A 102 3.35 -15.81 5.10
CA GLU A 102 2.50 -16.11 3.94
C GLU A 102 2.69 -15.01 2.92
N MET A 103 3.44 -15.30 1.89
CA MET A 103 3.71 -14.30 0.87
C MET A 103 3.87 -14.99 -0.48
N SER A 104 2.98 -14.68 -1.40
CA SER A 104 3.07 -15.23 -2.76
C SER A 104 3.47 -14.17 -3.77
N ALA A 105 3.61 -12.93 -3.34
CA ALA A 105 3.99 -11.83 -4.23
C ALA A 105 4.51 -10.69 -3.39
N ILE A 106 5.31 -9.85 -4.04
CA ILE A 106 5.77 -8.62 -3.43
C ILE A 106 4.88 -7.50 -3.94
N TYR A 107 4.42 -6.66 -3.04
CA TYR A 107 3.57 -5.53 -3.39
C TYR A 107 4.27 -4.24 -3.06
N ASP A 108 4.11 -3.27 -3.95
CA ASP A 108 4.60 -1.92 -3.73
C ASP A 108 3.48 -0.97 -4.08
N PHE A 109 3.20 -0.05 -3.19
CA PHE A 109 2.08 0.88 -3.37
C PHE A 109 2.64 2.29 -3.50
N LYS A 110 2.27 2.97 -4.57
CA LYS A 110 2.76 4.31 -4.84
C LYS A 110 1.59 5.27 -4.91
N LEU A 111 1.56 6.21 -3.98
CA LEU A 111 0.51 7.21 -3.96
C LEU A 111 0.67 8.14 -5.15
N LYS A 112 -0.41 8.41 -5.84
CA LYS A 112 -0.40 9.30 -6.99
C LYS A 112 -1.20 10.57 -6.73
N SER A 113 -2.26 10.45 -5.97
CA SER A 113 -3.10 11.61 -5.66
C SER A 113 -3.79 11.36 -4.34
N ILE A 114 -4.17 12.45 -3.71
CA ILE A 114 -4.90 12.37 -2.46
C ILE A 114 -5.90 13.51 -2.46
N LYS A 115 -7.11 13.20 -2.05
CA LYS A 115 -8.18 14.17 -2.06
C LYS A 115 -8.90 14.10 -0.74
N LEU A 116 -9.05 15.27 -0.11
CA LEU A 116 -9.79 15.33 1.14
C LEU A 116 -11.26 15.10 0.87
N ILE A 117 -11.85 14.21 1.64
CA ILE A 117 -13.28 13.96 1.56
C ILE A 117 -13.92 14.69 2.71
N ASP A 118 -14.75 15.68 2.35
CA ASP A 118 -15.48 16.46 3.33
C ASP A 118 -16.91 15.97 3.32
N GLU A 119 -17.35 15.45 4.46
CA GLU A 119 -18.69 14.88 4.52
C GLU A 119 -19.78 15.90 4.15
N SER A 120 -19.57 17.15 4.53
CA SER A 120 -20.55 18.14 4.18
C SER A 120 -20.57 18.41 2.68
N ASP A 121 -19.43 18.30 2.03
CA ASP A 121 -19.37 18.46 0.58
C ASP A 121 -19.91 17.23 -0.12
N SER A 122 -19.57 16.06 0.39
CA SER A 122 -19.97 14.84 -0.26
C SER A 122 -21.49 14.68 -0.25
N SER A 123 -22.14 15.30 0.67
CA SER A 123 -23.59 15.20 0.72
C SER A 123 -24.24 16.00 -0.38
N GLN A 124 -23.49 16.84 -1.05
CA GLN A 124 -23.99 17.61 -2.16
C GLN A 124 -23.71 16.98 -3.47
N SER A 125 -23.12 16.93 -3.66
CA SER A 125 -22.77 16.64 -4.70
C SER A 125 -22.78 16.33 -5.53
N SER A 126 -22.85 16.62 -5.17
CA SER A 126 -22.87 16.45 -5.70
C SER A 126 -22.67 16.83 -6.47
N ASP A 127 -22.65 16.99 -6.43
CA ASP A 127 -22.56 17.43 -6.91
C ASP A 127 -22.17 17.76 -7.56
N ASP A 128 -22.21 17.75 -7.59
CA ASP A 128 -21.98 18.07 -7.98
C ASP A 128 -21.70 18.16 -8.60
N ASN A 129 -21.90 17.96 -8.71
CA ASN A 129 -21.87 17.97 -9.07
C ASN A 129 -21.84 17.99 -9.61
N ILE A 130 -21.98 17.84 -9.77
CA ILE A 130 -22.20 17.81 -10.07
C ILE A 130 -22.14 17.94 -10.72
N GLU A 131 -22.02 17.82 -10.93
CA GLU A 131 -22.20 17.78 -11.23
C GLU A 131 -22.22 17.83 -11.67
#